data_bc83a203cf4ac5cf019c30632bf5cd3a
#
_entry.id   bc83a203cf4ac5cf019c30632bf5cd3a
#
_cell.length_a   1.000
_cell.length_b   1.000
_cell.length_c   1.000
_cell.angle_alpha   90.00
_cell.angle_beta   90.00
_cell.angle_gamma   90.00
#
_symmetry.space_group_name_H-M   'P 1'
#
loop_
_entity.id
_entity.type
_entity.pdbx_description
1 polymer ?
#
loop_
_entity_poly.entity_id
_entity_poly.type
_entity_poly.pdbx_seq_one_letter_code
_entity_poly.pdbx_strand_id
1 'polypeptide(L)'
;MNMKTSHLLRNILAISFLALVFTSAGAGAQTLNVSFDFATFRYDSAKTYMELYYSFDMRTMKLMKKDSVFSDTLLFHIRMQRTGPDSTNYYESWGVPVDARDTTSKELEHNLVSQIALLIPPGNYLMYVEVLDRNDTSRIDSVKDRIVVPRYSSRKLETSDVELCSQITQSDSSAHGVFYKNTYDVIPNPNGIYGAGLPIIYYYMEVYNIPDSSGDTLFTVEYQIRDSFGQVLKSRESARKKFGNTSVEVGTINGSNLKTGAYTLLITVNDSVAGTHSTSSRRFFVYNPGLGAPESAGTTLAGASVLSSVFATMDDAQISREFTEARYIATPTAIEQFNELQSLPAKRQFLYDFWKKRNPNPVLNTNTYRSEYIKRVAYANAHFNVGNTSGWRTDRGRVYIIYGNPDQIDRHPNEGNSKPYEIWYYNSIQGGVSFDFVDRTGFGDYTLVNSTARNEIQNDNWQQYLGSN
;
A
#
# COMPACT_ATOMS: atom_id res chain seq x y z
N MET A 1 -34.94 8.96 -22.42
CA MET A 1 -34.44 10.34 -22.25
C MET A 1 -32.95 10.30 -22.42
N ASN A 2 -32.44 10.86 -23.51
CA ASN A 2 -31.06 10.65 -23.99
C ASN A 2 -30.07 11.43 -23.14
N MET A 3 -29.26 10.73 -22.36
CA MET A 3 -28.06 11.29 -21.75
C MET A 3 -26.96 11.45 -22.82
N LYS A 4 -26.69 12.65 -23.21
CA LYS A 4 -25.49 12.99 -24.01
C LYS A 4 -24.28 12.99 -23.07
N THR A 5 -23.45 11.96 -23.17
CA THR A 5 -22.12 11.94 -22.61
C THR A 5 -21.23 12.91 -23.39
N SER A 6 -20.85 14.00 -22.77
CA SER A 6 -19.81 14.89 -23.30
C SER A 6 -18.44 14.23 -23.08
N HIS A 7 -17.90 13.63 -24.14
CA HIS A 7 -16.52 13.15 -24.20
C HIS A 7 -15.57 14.35 -24.16
N LEU A 8 -14.91 14.58 -23.04
CA LEU A 8 -13.65 15.32 -23.03
C LEU A 8 -12.55 14.36 -23.51
N LEU A 9 -12.36 14.34 -24.83
CA LEU A 9 -11.17 13.77 -25.46
C LEU A 9 -9.98 14.65 -25.09
N ARG A 10 -9.25 14.26 -24.05
CA ARG A 10 -7.93 14.79 -23.77
C ARG A 10 -6.93 14.02 -24.64
N ASN A 11 -6.25 14.73 -25.51
CA ASN A 11 -5.19 14.24 -26.39
C ASN A 11 -4.15 13.48 -25.57
N ILE A 12 -4.13 12.16 -25.72
CA ILE A 12 -3.09 11.29 -25.21
C ILE A 12 -1.94 11.35 -26.21
N LEU A 13 -0.88 12.07 -25.87
CA LEU A 13 0.40 11.93 -26.56
C LEU A 13 0.94 10.53 -26.19
N ALA A 14 0.93 9.63 -27.16
CA ALA A 14 1.62 8.34 -27.03
C ALA A 14 3.14 8.62 -26.98
N ILE A 15 3.71 8.58 -25.78
CA ILE A 15 5.16 8.62 -25.59
C ILE A 15 5.68 7.20 -25.77
N SER A 16 6.43 7.02 -26.84
CA SER A 16 7.14 5.78 -27.17
C SER A 16 8.09 5.41 -26.02
N PHE A 17 8.01 4.18 -25.57
CA PHE A 17 8.82 3.60 -24.50
C PHE A 17 10.28 3.51 -24.95
N LEU A 18 11.11 4.46 -24.53
CA LEU A 18 12.56 4.36 -24.62
C LEU A 18 13.04 3.71 -23.32
N ALA A 19 13.58 2.50 -23.42
CA ALA A 19 14.20 1.82 -22.29
C ALA A 19 15.41 2.64 -21.82
N LEU A 20 15.24 3.46 -20.79
CA LEU A 20 16.33 4.13 -20.11
C LEU A 20 17.00 3.13 -19.16
N VAL A 21 18.24 2.81 -19.44
CA VAL A 21 19.16 2.14 -18.54
C VAL A 21 19.47 3.11 -17.41
N PHE A 22 18.95 2.86 -16.21
CA PHE A 22 19.22 3.67 -15.04
C PHE A 22 20.60 3.36 -14.47
N THR A 23 21.52 4.31 -14.57
CA THR A 23 22.73 4.36 -13.75
C THR A 23 22.37 5.06 -12.44
N SER A 24 22.23 4.32 -11.35
CA SER A 24 21.95 4.88 -10.04
C SER A 24 23.18 5.54 -9.44
N ALA A 25 23.24 6.86 -9.43
CA ALA A 25 24.14 7.59 -8.57
C ALA A 25 23.54 7.62 -7.15
N GLY A 26 24.31 7.16 -6.15
CA GLY A 26 23.85 7.03 -4.77
C GLY A 26 23.67 8.37 -4.06
N ALA A 27 22.44 8.71 -3.79
CA ALA A 27 22.01 9.51 -2.64
C ALA A 27 20.87 8.72 -1.99
N GLY A 28 20.83 8.63 -0.66
CA GLY A 28 19.81 7.86 0.05
C GLY A 28 18.44 8.26 -0.46
N ALA A 29 17.70 7.29 -1.01
CA ALA A 29 16.38 7.54 -1.58
C ALA A 29 15.47 8.16 -0.52
N GLN A 30 15.05 9.40 -0.72
CA GLN A 30 14.03 10.04 0.10
C GLN A 30 12.68 9.52 -0.39
N THR A 31 11.86 9.01 0.53
CA THR A 31 10.53 8.50 0.19
C THR A 31 9.54 9.64 0.07
N LEU A 32 8.63 9.52 -0.89
CA LEU A 32 7.56 10.49 -1.14
C LEU A 32 6.39 10.32 -0.17
N ASN A 33 6.35 9.22 0.60
CA ASN A 33 5.26 8.87 1.53
C ASN A 33 3.88 8.91 0.89
N VAL A 34 3.73 8.25 -0.26
CA VAL A 34 2.46 8.18 -0.97
C VAL A 34 1.58 7.11 -0.35
N SER A 35 0.34 7.47 -0.04
CA SER A 35 -0.68 6.53 0.40
C SER A 35 -1.59 6.17 -0.75
N PHE A 36 -1.99 4.90 -0.85
CA PHE A 36 -2.87 4.38 -1.88
C PHE A 36 -4.04 3.62 -1.28
N ASP A 37 -5.19 3.76 -1.90
CA ASP A 37 -6.37 2.95 -1.68
C ASP A 37 -7.16 2.80 -2.98
N PHE A 38 -8.12 1.88 -3.04
CA PHE A 38 -8.98 1.73 -4.21
C PHE A 38 -10.36 1.25 -3.82
N ALA A 39 -11.34 1.52 -4.67
CA ALA A 39 -12.65 0.90 -4.62
C ALA A 39 -13.10 0.50 -6.02
N THR A 40 -13.94 -0.53 -6.08
CA THR A 40 -14.49 -1.04 -7.32
C THR A 40 -16.01 -0.83 -7.38
N PHE A 41 -16.47 -0.45 -8.56
CA PHE A 41 -17.88 -0.17 -8.87
C PHE A 41 -18.30 -0.91 -10.12
N ARG A 42 -19.60 -1.14 -10.27
CA ARG A 42 -20.14 -1.77 -11.47
C ARG A 42 -20.01 -0.85 -12.68
N TYR A 43 -19.52 -1.37 -13.77
CA TYR A 43 -19.52 -0.69 -15.06
C TYR A 43 -20.39 -1.44 -16.06
N ASP A 44 -19.92 -2.59 -16.58
CA ASP A 44 -20.66 -3.43 -17.50
C ASP A 44 -20.40 -4.93 -17.25
N SER A 45 -20.82 -5.81 -18.15
CA SER A 45 -20.63 -7.27 -18.02
C SER A 45 -19.17 -7.72 -18.24
N ALA A 46 -18.35 -6.91 -18.91
CA ALA A 46 -16.98 -7.22 -19.31
C ALA A 46 -15.93 -6.55 -18.44
N LYS A 47 -16.24 -5.38 -17.89
CA LYS A 47 -15.30 -4.54 -17.13
C LYS A 47 -15.92 -4.04 -15.83
N THR A 48 -15.06 -3.83 -14.87
CA THR A 48 -15.34 -3.21 -13.57
C THR A 48 -14.69 -1.84 -13.55
N TYR A 49 -15.39 -0.84 -13.03
CA TYR A 49 -14.87 0.49 -12.81
C TYR A 49 -14.10 0.49 -11.48
N MET A 50 -12.80 0.74 -11.55
CA MET A 50 -11.91 0.79 -10.40
C MET A 50 -11.40 2.22 -10.25
N GLU A 51 -11.63 2.82 -9.11
CA GLU A 51 -11.01 4.07 -8.72
C GLU A 51 -9.80 3.78 -7.85
N LEU A 52 -8.65 4.32 -8.21
CA LEU A 52 -7.42 4.31 -7.43
C LEU A 52 -7.26 5.69 -6.81
N TYR A 53 -7.25 5.74 -5.49
CA TYR A 53 -7.07 6.93 -4.67
C TYR A 53 -5.62 7.05 -4.23
N TYR A 54 -5.08 8.25 -4.20
CA TYR A 54 -3.74 8.49 -3.69
C TYR A 54 -3.64 9.83 -2.96
N SER A 55 -2.74 9.86 -1.98
CA SER A 55 -2.40 11.10 -1.28
C SER A 55 -0.91 11.12 -0.97
N PHE A 56 -0.31 12.31 -0.97
CA PHE A 56 1.08 12.52 -0.64
C PHE A 56 1.30 13.89 0.01
N ASP A 57 2.35 13.99 0.82
CA ASP A 57 2.80 15.24 1.42
C ASP A 57 3.61 16.04 0.39
N MET A 58 3.10 17.18 -0.05
CA MET A 58 3.75 18.02 -1.07
C MET A 58 5.14 18.51 -0.65
N ARG A 59 5.45 18.54 0.65
CA ARG A 59 6.78 18.91 1.18
C ARG A 59 7.84 17.86 0.90
N THR A 60 7.47 16.64 0.56
CA THR A 60 8.41 15.57 0.20
C THR A 60 8.93 15.69 -1.23
N MET A 61 8.34 16.58 -2.05
CA MET A 61 8.72 16.81 -3.43
C MET A 61 9.92 17.75 -3.55
N LYS A 62 10.64 17.64 -4.67
CA LYS A 62 11.75 18.52 -5.04
C LYS A 62 11.27 19.68 -5.88
N LEU A 63 10.58 20.63 -5.26
CA LEU A 63 10.16 21.84 -5.96
C LEU A 63 11.35 22.64 -6.47
N MET A 64 11.37 22.90 -7.77
CA MET A 64 12.38 23.73 -8.42
C MET A 64 11.78 25.05 -8.90
N LYS A 65 12.53 26.14 -8.72
CA LYS A 65 12.08 27.46 -9.16
C LYS A 65 12.09 27.54 -10.68
N LYS A 66 10.93 27.88 -11.26
CA LYS A 66 10.75 28.15 -12.67
C LYS A 66 10.03 29.50 -12.79
N ASP A 67 10.73 30.50 -13.29
CA ASP A 67 10.25 31.91 -13.32
C ASP A 67 9.90 32.42 -11.91
N SER A 68 8.62 32.68 -11.65
CA SER A 68 8.10 33.18 -10.36
C SER A 68 7.44 32.10 -9.49
N VAL A 69 7.44 30.83 -9.92
CA VAL A 69 6.73 29.72 -9.27
C VAL A 69 7.72 28.57 -9.00
N PHE A 70 7.56 27.90 -7.88
CA PHE A 70 8.21 26.63 -7.59
C PHE A 70 7.31 25.50 -8.07
N SER A 71 7.83 24.62 -8.92
CA SER A 71 7.04 23.57 -9.53
C SER A 71 7.75 22.22 -9.53
N ASP A 72 6.95 21.17 -9.49
CA ASP A 72 7.35 19.78 -9.70
C ASP A 72 6.18 18.96 -10.25
N THR A 73 6.46 17.73 -10.67
CA THR A 73 5.46 16.78 -11.13
C THR A 73 5.79 15.39 -10.59
N LEU A 74 4.90 14.80 -9.81
CA LEU A 74 5.01 13.38 -9.53
C LEU A 74 4.52 12.56 -10.71
N LEU A 75 5.35 11.62 -11.13
CA LEU A 75 5.04 10.68 -12.21
C LEU A 75 4.57 9.36 -11.60
N PHE A 76 3.37 8.95 -11.94
CA PHE A 76 2.75 7.72 -11.48
C PHE A 76 2.76 6.69 -12.60
N HIS A 77 3.16 5.48 -12.27
CA HIS A 77 3.12 4.32 -13.16
C HIS A 77 2.39 3.18 -12.45
N ILE A 78 1.32 2.70 -13.04
CA ILE A 78 0.61 1.52 -12.56
C ILE A 78 0.75 0.38 -13.55
N ARG A 79 1.06 -0.80 -13.03
CA ARG A 79 1.01 -2.06 -13.75
C ARG A 79 0.12 -3.04 -13.01
N MET A 80 -0.88 -3.57 -13.69
CA MET A 80 -1.74 -4.63 -13.18
C MET A 80 -1.52 -5.89 -14.01
N GLN A 81 -0.89 -6.89 -13.43
CA GLN A 81 -0.64 -8.18 -14.04
C GLN A 81 -1.71 -9.18 -13.59
N ARG A 82 -2.51 -9.65 -14.54
CA ARG A 82 -3.51 -10.69 -14.25
C ARG A 82 -2.81 -12.00 -13.89
N THR A 83 -3.24 -12.63 -12.80
CA THR A 83 -2.72 -13.92 -12.37
C THR A 83 -3.60 -15.02 -12.95
N GLY A 84 -3.00 -16.09 -13.53
CA GLY A 84 -3.71 -17.19 -14.16
C GLY A 84 -3.26 -17.46 -15.60
N PRO A 85 -3.97 -18.35 -16.34
CA PRO A 85 -3.57 -18.75 -17.69
C PRO A 85 -3.55 -17.60 -18.71
N ASP A 86 -4.45 -16.62 -18.53
CA ASP A 86 -4.56 -15.44 -19.40
C ASP A 86 -3.83 -14.26 -18.77
N SER A 87 -2.50 -14.28 -18.79
CA SER A 87 -1.67 -13.21 -18.20
C SER A 87 -1.71 -11.94 -19.06
N THR A 88 -2.75 -11.13 -18.90
CA THR A 88 -2.85 -9.82 -19.51
C THR A 88 -2.29 -8.76 -18.56
N ASN A 89 -1.48 -7.83 -19.10
CA ASN A 89 -0.95 -6.71 -18.35
C ASN A 89 -1.68 -5.43 -18.76
N TYR A 90 -2.04 -4.63 -17.76
CA TYR A 90 -2.57 -3.27 -17.93
C TYR A 90 -1.53 -2.29 -17.43
N TYR A 91 -1.27 -1.23 -18.20
CA TYR A 91 -0.33 -0.19 -17.86
C TYR A 91 -1.02 1.16 -18.02
N GLU A 92 -0.84 2.02 -17.04
CA GLU A 92 -1.27 3.41 -17.10
C GLU A 92 -0.19 4.29 -16.48
N SER A 93 -0.04 5.52 -16.98
CA SER A 93 0.92 6.48 -16.46
C SER A 93 0.34 7.88 -16.55
N TRP A 94 0.52 8.66 -15.49
CA TRP A 94 0.06 10.05 -15.45
C TRP A 94 1.00 10.92 -14.62
N GLY A 95 0.94 12.21 -14.81
CA GLY A 95 1.68 13.19 -14.01
C GLY A 95 0.74 14.03 -13.15
N VAL A 96 1.14 14.28 -11.93
CA VAL A 96 0.45 15.19 -11.00
C VAL A 96 1.33 16.39 -10.77
N PRO A 97 1.04 17.54 -11.42
CA PRO A 97 1.80 18.76 -11.22
C PRO A 97 1.45 19.40 -9.88
N VAL A 98 2.46 19.96 -9.23
CA VAL A 98 2.33 20.76 -8.01
C VAL A 98 3.08 22.06 -8.21
N ASP A 99 2.39 23.16 -8.01
CA ASP A 99 2.93 24.50 -8.09
C ASP A 99 2.75 25.21 -6.75
N ALA A 100 3.79 25.95 -6.31
CA ALA A 100 3.75 26.76 -5.11
C ALA A 100 4.42 28.12 -5.36
N ARG A 101 3.97 29.14 -4.65
CA ARG A 101 4.58 30.49 -4.76
C ARG A 101 5.96 30.53 -4.11
N ASP A 102 6.11 29.79 -3.03
CA ASP A 102 7.40 29.61 -2.33
C ASP A 102 7.40 28.23 -1.63
N THR A 103 8.59 27.78 -1.21
CA THR A 103 8.77 26.47 -0.56
C THR A 103 8.36 26.46 0.93
N THR A 104 8.00 27.60 1.50
CA THR A 104 7.50 27.78 2.88
C THR A 104 6.00 28.03 2.92
N SER A 105 5.32 27.96 1.76
CA SER A 105 3.89 28.20 1.63
C SER A 105 3.09 27.23 2.50
N LYS A 106 2.12 27.78 3.24
CA LYS A 106 1.15 26.96 4.00
C LYS A 106 0.32 26.03 3.11
N GLU A 107 0.24 26.32 1.81
CA GLU A 107 -0.41 25.46 0.81
C GLU A 107 0.27 24.08 0.73
N LEU A 108 1.59 24.00 1.01
CA LEU A 108 2.35 22.76 1.05
C LEU A 108 2.20 21.96 2.36
N GLU A 109 1.61 22.54 3.39
CA GLU A 109 1.41 21.86 4.68
C GLU A 109 0.29 20.78 4.63
N HIS A 110 -0.47 20.74 3.53
CA HIS A 110 -1.55 19.78 3.33
C HIS A 110 -1.13 18.67 2.38
N ASN A 111 -1.67 17.47 2.62
CA ASN A 111 -1.55 16.40 1.65
C ASN A 111 -2.39 16.70 0.42
N LEU A 112 -1.80 16.53 -0.76
CA LEU A 112 -2.58 16.48 -1.99
C LEU A 112 -3.30 15.14 -2.05
N VAL A 113 -4.61 15.17 -2.30
CA VAL A 113 -5.44 13.98 -2.52
C VAL A 113 -5.95 14.02 -3.95
N SER A 114 -5.91 12.91 -4.67
CA SER A 114 -6.49 12.78 -6.00
C SER A 114 -6.85 11.33 -6.32
N GLN A 115 -7.42 11.11 -7.50
CA GLN A 115 -7.81 9.79 -7.96
C GLN A 115 -7.68 9.63 -9.47
N ILE A 116 -7.59 8.38 -9.92
CA ILE A 116 -7.70 7.99 -11.32
C ILE A 116 -8.67 6.81 -11.44
N ALA A 117 -9.41 6.78 -12.53
CA ALA A 117 -10.36 5.70 -12.82
C ALA A 117 -9.81 4.78 -13.91
N LEU A 118 -9.96 3.48 -13.71
CA LEU A 118 -9.51 2.43 -14.61
C LEU A 118 -10.69 1.50 -14.93
N LEU A 119 -10.78 1.06 -16.18
CA LEU A 119 -11.75 0.04 -16.63
C LEU A 119 -11.03 -1.31 -16.78
N ILE A 120 -11.15 -2.17 -15.77
CA ILE A 120 -10.38 -3.40 -15.66
C ILE A 120 -11.30 -4.61 -15.76
N PRO A 121 -11.00 -5.64 -16.58
CA PRO A 121 -11.75 -6.90 -16.57
C PRO A 121 -11.70 -7.58 -15.21
N PRO A 122 -12.78 -8.25 -14.78
CA PRO A 122 -12.78 -9.00 -13.52
C PRO A 122 -11.69 -10.08 -13.47
N GLY A 123 -11.05 -10.22 -12.31
CA GLY A 123 -9.98 -11.20 -12.11
C GLY A 123 -9.11 -10.92 -10.91
N ASN A 124 -8.12 -11.79 -10.70
CA ASN A 124 -7.08 -11.60 -9.70
C ASN A 124 -5.86 -10.93 -10.34
N TYR A 125 -5.34 -9.89 -9.72
CA TYR A 125 -4.22 -9.12 -10.24
C TYR A 125 -3.12 -8.95 -9.20
N LEU A 126 -1.89 -8.89 -9.69
CA LEU A 126 -0.78 -8.30 -8.99
C LEU A 126 -0.67 -6.86 -9.46
N MET A 127 -1.05 -5.94 -8.60
CA MET A 127 -0.94 -4.50 -8.84
C MET A 127 0.41 -4.00 -8.34
N TYR A 128 1.07 -3.21 -9.17
CA TYR A 128 2.29 -2.49 -8.83
C TYR A 128 2.09 -1.03 -9.20
N VAL A 129 2.26 -0.14 -8.24
CA VAL A 129 2.22 1.31 -8.45
C VAL A 129 3.58 1.87 -8.05
N GLU A 130 4.17 2.65 -8.93
CA GLU A 130 5.43 3.35 -8.72
C GLU A 130 5.20 4.85 -8.89
N VAL A 131 5.81 5.65 -8.03
CA VAL A 131 5.73 7.10 -8.06
C VAL A 131 7.13 7.67 -8.00
N LEU A 132 7.43 8.59 -8.91
CA LEU A 132 8.74 9.24 -9.03
C LEU A 132 8.55 10.75 -9.00
N ASP A 133 9.46 11.43 -8.33
CA ASP A 133 9.64 12.88 -8.43
C ASP A 133 10.39 13.18 -9.73
N ARG A 134 9.81 14.05 -10.58
CA ARG A 134 10.38 14.38 -11.89
C ARG A 134 11.67 15.17 -11.77
N ASN A 135 11.78 16.05 -10.78
CA ASN A 135 12.95 16.88 -10.56
C ASN A 135 14.07 16.16 -9.82
N ASP A 136 13.74 15.04 -9.13
CA ASP A 136 14.69 14.21 -8.40
C ASP A 136 14.27 12.74 -8.42
N THR A 137 14.67 12.02 -9.46
CA THR A 137 14.29 10.61 -9.66
C THR A 137 14.85 9.64 -8.60
N SER A 138 15.69 10.12 -7.67
CA SER A 138 16.07 9.35 -6.48
C SER A 138 14.96 9.30 -5.42
N ARG A 139 13.97 10.21 -5.51
CA ARG A 139 12.78 10.23 -4.69
C ARG A 139 11.73 9.37 -5.34
N ILE A 140 11.56 8.18 -4.80
CA ILE A 140 10.69 7.14 -5.33
C ILE A 140 9.88 6.51 -4.21
N ASP A 141 8.63 6.15 -4.51
CA ASP A 141 7.81 5.31 -3.66
C ASP A 141 7.12 4.24 -4.52
N SER A 142 6.80 3.10 -3.93
CA SER A 142 6.11 2.05 -4.65
C SER A 142 5.29 1.16 -3.72
N VAL A 143 4.17 0.68 -4.23
CA VAL A 143 3.34 -0.32 -3.58
C VAL A 143 3.12 -1.50 -4.50
N LYS A 144 3.11 -2.70 -3.94
CA LYS A 144 2.80 -3.94 -4.63
C LYS A 144 1.79 -4.73 -3.80
N ASP A 145 0.64 -5.01 -4.39
CA ASP A 145 -0.43 -5.74 -3.71
C ASP A 145 -1.13 -6.72 -4.65
N ARG A 146 -1.76 -7.73 -4.05
CA ARG A 146 -2.65 -8.65 -4.75
C ARG A 146 -4.08 -8.18 -4.55
N ILE A 147 -4.75 -7.85 -5.63
CA ILE A 147 -6.11 -7.35 -5.62
C ILE A 147 -7.04 -8.28 -6.38
N VAL A 148 -8.29 -8.27 -5.96
CA VAL A 148 -9.38 -8.94 -6.67
C VAL A 148 -10.27 -7.86 -7.27
N VAL A 149 -10.40 -7.87 -8.60
CA VAL A 149 -11.37 -7.05 -9.32
C VAL A 149 -12.62 -7.90 -9.49
N PRO A 150 -13.73 -7.58 -8.80
CA PRO A 150 -14.94 -8.42 -8.82
C PRO A 150 -15.67 -8.33 -10.16
N ARG A 151 -16.46 -9.35 -10.45
CA ARG A 151 -17.50 -9.30 -11.50
C ARG A 151 -18.83 -8.97 -10.85
N TYR A 152 -19.42 -7.87 -11.20
CA TYR A 152 -20.75 -7.52 -10.73
C TYR A 152 -21.83 -8.25 -11.53
N SER A 153 -22.81 -8.83 -10.83
CA SER A 153 -23.96 -9.49 -11.41
C SER A 153 -24.92 -8.46 -12.03
N SER A 154 -25.63 -8.85 -13.06
CA SER A 154 -26.73 -8.07 -13.62
C SER A 154 -28.09 -8.36 -12.99
N ARG A 155 -28.17 -9.33 -12.07
CA ARG A 155 -29.45 -9.85 -11.56
C ARG A 155 -29.54 -9.98 -10.04
N LYS A 156 -28.43 -10.21 -9.36
CA LYS A 156 -28.42 -10.38 -7.89
C LYS A 156 -28.25 -9.03 -7.21
N LEU A 157 -28.91 -8.84 -6.08
CA LEU A 157 -28.63 -7.72 -5.19
C LEU A 157 -27.13 -7.75 -4.82
N GLU A 158 -26.41 -6.70 -5.15
CA GLU A 158 -24.98 -6.55 -4.91
C GLU A 158 -24.64 -5.12 -4.49
N THR A 159 -23.53 -4.99 -3.81
CA THR A 159 -22.96 -3.70 -3.39
C THR A 159 -21.59 -3.51 -4.01
N SER A 160 -21.21 -2.27 -4.31
CA SER A 160 -19.82 -1.91 -4.61
C SER A 160 -18.93 -2.15 -3.41
N ASP A 161 -17.62 -1.93 -3.57
CA ASP A 161 -16.75 -1.70 -2.41
C ASP A 161 -17.22 -0.47 -1.63
N VAL A 162 -16.85 -0.43 -0.33
CA VAL A 162 -17.03 0.75 0.51
C VAL A 162 -15.81 1.65 0.31
N GLU A 163 -16.06 2.86 -0.16
CA GLU A 163 -15.06 3.92 -0.18
C GLU A 163 -15.12 4.71 1.14
N LEU A 164 -13.98 4.84 1.81
CA LEU A 164 -13.85 5.64 3.03
C LEU A 164 -13.28 7.01 2.68
N CYS A 165 -13.95 8.06 3.16
CA CYS A 165 -13.73 9.42 2.72
C CYS A 165 -13.38 10.34 3.89
N SER A 166 -12.63 11.40 3.58
CA SER A 166 -12.39 12.51 4.50
C SER A 166 -13.57 13.47 4.54
N GLN A 167 -14.30 13.58 3.42
CA GLN A 167 -15.47 14.44 3.28
C GLN A 167 -16.38 13.93 2.17
N ILE A 168 -17.70 14.09 2.37
CA ILE A 168 -18.73 13.94 1.34
C ILE A 168 -19.67 15.12 1.45
N THR A 169 -19.87 15.85 0.36
CA THR A 169 -20.83 16.97 0.29
C THR A 169 -21.72 16.80 -0.92
N GLN A 170 -22.99 17.17 -0.78
CA GLN A 170 -23.88 17.24 -1.93
C GLN A 170 -23.42 18.38 -2.84
N SER A 171 -23.30 18.11 -4.12
CA SER A 171 -22.80 19.07 -5.10
C SER A 171 -23.88 19.43 -6.11
N ASP A 172 -24.18 20.73 -6.19
CA ASP A 172 -25.09 21.31 -7.19
C ASP A 172 -24.32 21.90 -8.37
N SER A 173 -23.01 21.70 -8.40
CA SER A 173 -22.09 22.36 -9.34
C SER A 173 -22.22 21.80 -10.75
N SER A 174 -22.39 22.67 -11.73
CA SER A 174 -22.26 22.36 -13.15
C SER A 174 -20.80 22.06 -13.57
N ALA A 175 -19.83 22.42 -12.76
CA ALA A 175 -18.41 22.13 -12.93
C ALA A 175 -18.02 20.94 -12.03
N HIS A 176 -18.10 19.74 -12.61
CA HIS A 176 -17.77 18.52 -11.88
C HIS A 176 -16.25 18.34 -11.74
N GLY A 177 -15.77 18.32 -10.49
CA GLY A 177 -14.38 18.00 -10.17
C GLY A 177 -14.07 16.50 -10.29
N VAL A 178 -12.81 16.13 -10.07
CA VAL A 178 -12.35 14.74 -10.13
C VAL A 178 -13.06 13.82 -9.14
N PHE A 179 -13.57 14.36 -8.03
CA PHE A 179 -14.27 13.62 -6.96
C PHE A 179 -15.79 13.58 -7.12
N TYR A 180 -16.33 14.17 -8.19
CA TYR A 180 -17.78 14.21 -8.37
C TYR A 180 -18.33 12.87 -8.85
N LYS A 181 -19.31 12.31 -8.14
CA LYS A 181 -20.09 11.13 -8.53
C LYS A 181 -21.48 11.12 -7.88
N ASN A 182 -22.49 10.75 -8.66
CA ASN A 182 -23.89 10.59 -8.21
C ASN A 182 -24.39 11.77 -7.34
N THR A 183 -24.20 13.00 -7.79
CA THR A 183 -24.59 14.26 -7.11
C THR A 183 -23.80 14.59 -5.83
N TYR A 184 -22.69 13.92 -5.58
CA TYR A 184 -21.82 14.19 -4.43
C TYR A 184 -20.39 14.49 -4.89
N ASP A 185 -19.70 15.36 -4.15
CA ASP A 185 -18.26 15.44 -4.12
C ASP A 185 -17.76 14.52 -3.02
N VAL A 186 -17.07 13.44 -3.42
CA VAL A 186 -16.64 12.34 -2.54
C VAL A 186 -15.13 12.36 -2.46
N ILE A 187 -14.58 12.99 -1.41
CA ILE A 187 -13.13 13.16 -1.22
C ILE A 187 -12.59 11.95 -0.45
N PRO A 188 -11.82 11.06 -1.08
CA PRO A 188 -11.32 9.86 -0.45
C PRO A 188 -10.33 10.14 0.68
N ASN A 189 -10.11 9.14 1.53
CA ASN A 189 -9.06 9.14 2.54
C ASN A 189 -8.09 7.96 2.32
N PRO A 190 -7.12 8.08 1.40
CA PRO A 190 -6.30 6.95 0.96
C PRO A 190 -5.41 6.34 2.05
N ASN A 191 -5.10 7.08 3.13
CA ASN A 191 -4.33 6.54 4.24
C ASN A 191 -5.19 5.72 5.23
N GLY A 192 -6.52 5.81 5.14
CA GLY A 192 -7.47 5.09 5.99
C GLY A 192 -7.37 5.41 7.48
N ILE A 193 -6.73 6.53 7.87
CA ILE A 193 -6.54 6.93 9.26
C ILE A 193 -7.53 8.01 9.63
N TYR A 194 -8.22 7.80 10.76
CA TYR A 194 -9.21 8.69 11.35
C TYR A 194 -8.90 8.96 12.83
N GLY A 195 -9.69 9.76 13.50
CA GLY A 195 -9.58 10.03 14.94
C GLY A 195 -9.35 11.52 15.25
N ALA A 196 -8.38 11.84 16.11
CA ALA A 196 -8.17 13.20 16.62
C ALA A 196 -8.03 14.28 15.52
N GLY A 197 -7.36 13.96 14.41
CA GLY A 197 -7.20 14.86 13.26
C GLY A 197 -8.35 14.82 12.25
N LEU A 198 -9.10 13.74 12.20
CA LEU A 198 -10.22 13.50 11.28
C LEU A 198 -11.30 12.67 11.99
N PRO A 199 -12.13 13.27 12.86
CA PRO A 199 -13.02 12.52 13.76
C PRO A 199 -14.23 11.91 13.07
N ILE A 200 -14.62 12.43 11.91
CA ILE A 200 -15.77 11.93 11.16
C ILE A 200 -15.28 11.03 10.02
N ILE A 201 -15.76 9.81 10.01
CA ILE A 201 -15.53 8.83 8.96
C ILE A 201 -16.72 8.92 8.02
N TYR A 202 -16.50 9.39 6.80
CA TYR A 202 -17.49 9.35 5.74
C TYR A 202 -17.33 8.07 4.95
N TYR A 203 -18.45 7.53 4.45
CA TYR A 203 -18.43 6.40 3.54
C TYR A 203 -19.38 6.59 2.37
N TYR A 204 -18.99 6.05 1.23
CA TYR A 204 -19.76 5.99 0.00
C TYR A 204 -19.81 4.54 -0.50
N MET A 205 -20.97 4.09 -0.95
CA MET A 205 -21.20 2.76 -1.52
C MET A 205 -22.37 2.81 -2.50
N GLU A 206 -22.32 2.01 -3.54
CA GLU A 206 -23.43 1.82 -4.49
C GLU A 206 -24.10 0.47 -4.27
N VAL A 207 -25.42 0.44 -4.45
CA VAL A 207 -26.26 -0.75 -4.36
C VAL A 207 -26.85 -1.04 -5.72
N TYR A 208 -26.76 -2.26 -6.17
CA TYR A 208 -27.18 -2.68 -7.51
C TYR A 208 -28.23 -3.77 -7.46
N ASN A 209 -29.12 -3.77 -8.48
CA ASN A 209 -30.15 -4.79 -8.68
C ASN A 209 -31.06 -4.96 -7.46
N ILE A 210 -31.48 -3.84 -6.88
CA ILE A 210 -32.49 -3.84 -5.81
C ILE A 210 -33.77 -4.45 -6.41
N PRO A 211 -34.31 -5.52 -5.80
CA PRO A 211 -35.50 -6.19 -6.35
C PRO A 211 -36.71 -5.26 -6.41
N ASP A 212 -37.41 -5.26 -7.52
CA ASP A 212 -38.70 -4.60 -7.68
C ASP A 212 -39.81 -5.61 -7.34
N SER A 213 -40.25 -5.61 -6.10
CA SER A 213 -41.30 -6.49 -5.62
C SER A 213 -42.59 -5.69 -5.51
N SER A 214 -43.66 -6.15 -6.14
CA SER A 214 -44.96 -5.46 -6.10
C SER A 214 -45.44 -5.27 -4.63
N GLY A 215 -45.61 -4.02 -4.24
CA GLY A 215 -46.07 -3.65 -2.90
C GLY A 215 -44.96 -3.43 -1.85
N ASP A 216 -43.72 -3.75 -2.16
CA ASP A 216 -42.57 -3.48 -1.28
C ASP A 216 -41.77 -2.27 -1.77
N THR A 217 -41.75 -1.24 -0.97
CA THR A 217 -41.12 0.04 -1.30
C THR A 217 -39.85 0.32 -0.47
N LEU A 218 -39.45 -0.63 0.38
CA LEU A 218 -38.36 -0.43 1.33
C LEU A 218 -37.33 -1.56 1.24
N PHE A 219 -36.07 -1.22 1.50
CA PHE A 219 -35.01 -2.13 1.88
C PHE A 219 -34.29 -1.57 3.13
N THR A 220 -33.50 -2.37 3.83
CA THR A 220 -32.75 -1.91 4.99
C THR A 220 -31.27 -1.87 4.70
N VAL A 221 -30.59 -0.90 5.33
CA VAL A 221 -29.14 -0.78 5.33
C VAL A 221 -28.68 -0.78 6.78
N GLU A 222 -27.89 -1.78 7.12
CA GLU A 222 -27.23 -1.87 8.43
C GLU A 222 -25.75 -1.58 8.27
N TYR A 223 -25.21 -0.68 9.10
CA TYR A 223 -23.76 -0.60 9.26
C TYR A 223 -23.35 -1.13 10.64
N GLN A 224 -22.22 -1.81 10.68
CA GLN A 224 -21.57 -2.27 11.91
C GLN A 224 -20.12 -1.82 11.93
N ILE A 225 -19.67 -1.31 13.07
CA ILE A 225 -18.25 -1.12 13.38
C ILE A 225 -17.82 -2.29 14.24
N ARG A 226 -16.83 -3.03 13.75
CA ARG A 226 -16.20 -4.12 14.49
C ARG A 226 -14.75 -3.77 14.81
N ASP A 227 -14.32 -4.19 16.01
CA ASP A 227 -12.90 -4.10 16.37
C ASP A 227 -12.07 -5.20 15.69
N SER A 228 -10.78 -5.24 15.99
CA SER A 228 -9.84 -6.24 15.44
C SER A 228 -10.13 -7.68 15.90
N PHE A 229 -10.99 -7.89 16.90
CA PHE A 229 -11.47 -9.22 17.34
C PHE A 229 -12.78 -9.62 16.69
N GLY A 230 -13.38 -8.73 15.88
CA GLY A 230 -14.68 -8.95 15.25
C GLY A 230 -15.87 -8.61 16.17
N GLN A 231 -15.61 -8.06 17.37
CA GLN A 231 -16.68 -7.63 18.28
C GLN A 231 -17.38 -6.39 17.71
N VAL A 232 -18.72 -6.42 17.70
CA VAL A 232 -19.53 -5.28 17.26
C VAL A 232 -19.53 -4.20 18.34
N LEU A 233 -18.96 -3.03 18.03
CA LEU A 233 -18.91 -1.87 18.91
C LEU A 233 -20.05 -0.89 18.67
N LYS A 234 -20.47 -0.77 17.42
CA LYS A 234 -21.60 0.06 16.98
C LYS A 234 -22.36 -0.66 15.90
N SER A 235 -23.67 -0.56 15.93
CA SER A 235 -24.55 -1.01 14.85
C SER A 235 -25.70 -0.04 14.72
N ARG A 236 -26.13 0.21 13.49
CA ARG A 236 -27.34 0.97 13.19
C ARG A 236 -27.96 0.45 11.91
N GLU A 237 -29.24 0.13 11.97
CA GLU A 237 -30.06 -0.20 10.83
C GLU A 237 -30.96 0.98 10.46
N SER A 238 -31.21 1.16 9.18
CA SER A 238 -32.06 2.22 8.66
C SER A 238 -32.81 1.73 7.42
N ALA A 239 -34.13 2.00 7.37
CA ALA A 239 -34.92 1.73 6.19
C ALA A 239 -34.65 2.77 5.09
N ARG A 240 -34.66 2.31 3.84
CA ARG A 240 -34.48 3.11 2.62
C ARG A 240 -35.64 2.87 1.68
N LYS A 241 -36.08 3.93 1.01
CA LYS A 241 -37.07 3.80 -0.08
C LYS A 241 -36.41 3.33 -1.36
N LYS A 242 -37.07 2.44 -2.07
CA LYS A 242 -36.69 2.03 -3.41
C LYS A 242 -37.10 3.09 -4.43
N PHE A 243 -36.15 3.66 -5.14
CA PHE A 243 -36.38 4.63 -6.23
C PHE A 243 -35.88 4.10 -7.57
N GLY A 244 -35.90 2.79 -7.75
CA GLY A 244 -35.37 2.08 -8.91
C GLY A 244 -34.55 0.87 -8.48
N ASN A 245 -33.78 0.32 -9.39
CA ASN A 245 -32.99 -0.87 -9.16
C ASN A 245 -31.56 -0.60 -8.66
N THR A 246 -31.22 0.68 -8.39
CA THR A 246 -29.92 1.08 -7.84
C THR A 246 -30.13 2.15 -6.78
N SER A 247 -29.24 2.21 -5.80
CA SER A 247 -29.17 3.26 -4.78
C SER A 247 -27.75 3.66 -4.50
N VAL A 248 -27.56 4.87 -3.98
CA VAL A 248 -26.30 5.34 -3.43
C VAL A 248 -26.46 5.48 -1.92
N GLU A 249 -25.59 4.83 -1.17
CA GLU A 249 -25.53 4.91 0.28
C GLU A 249 -24.33 5.76 0.70
N VAL A 250 -24.63 6.89 1.29
CA VAL A 250 -23.66 7.77 1.94
C VAL A 250 -23.98 7.90 3.41
N GLY A 251 -22.96 7.98 4.23
CA GLY A 251 -23.18 8.15 5.65
C GLY A 251 -21.95 8.61 6.41
N THR A 252 -22.15 8.86 7.69
CA THR A 252 -21.10 9.33 8.59
C THR A 252 -21.07 8.50 9.87
N ILE A 253 -19.88 8.29 10.38
CA ILE A 253 -19.61 7.60 11.62
C ILE A 253 -18.72 8.49 12.47
N ASN A 254 -19.15 8.79 13.68
CA ASN A 254 -18.31 9.52 14.63
C ASN A 254 -17.27 8.56 15.21
N GLY A 255 -15.99 8.75 14.86
CA GLY A 255 -14.83 8.02 15.34
C GLY A 255 -14.17 8.65 16.57
N SER A 256 -14.61 9.83 17.05
CA SER A 256 -13.97 10.52 18.17
C SER A 256 -14.00 9.71 19.47
N ASN A 257 -14.98 8.81 19.62
CA ASN A 257 -15.14 7.95 20.80
C ASN A 257 -14.60 6.54 20.61
N LEU A 258 -14.01 6.24 19.45
CA LEU A 258 -13.31 4.99 19.22
C LEU A 258 -11.89 5.10 19.77
N LYS A 259 -11.44 4.10 20.52
CA LYS A 259 -10.08 4.04 21.03
C LYS A 259 -9.09 3.90 19.85
N THR A 260 -7.83 4.24 20.07
CA THR A 260 -6.79 4.04 19.06
C THR A 260 -6.70 2.57 18.67
N GLY A 261 -6.95 2.22 17.40
CA GLY A 261 -6.93 0.82 16.94
C GLY A 261 -7.43 0.64 15.52
N ALA A 262 -7.39 -0.60 15.07
CA ALA A 262 -7.90 -1.03 13.77
C ALA A 262 -9.36 -1.48 13.89
N TYR A 263 -10.15 -1.10 12.91
CA TYR A 263 -11.58 -1.37 12.86
C TYR A 263 -12.00 -1.84 11.47
N THR A 264 -13.15 -2.49 11.42
CA THR A 264 -13.79 -2.85 10.16
C THR A 264 -15.21 -2.27 10.14
N LEU A 265 -15.51 -1.49 9.12
CA LEU A 265 -16.86 -1.10 8.76
C LEU A 265 -17.46 -2.20 7.89
N LEU A 266 -18.61 -2.77 8.29
CA LEU A 266 -19.45 -3.61 7.47
C LEU A 266 -20.72 -2.86 7.13
N ILE A 267 -21.14 -2.93 5.88
CA ILE A 267 -22.43 -2.38 5.43
C ILE A 267 -23.20 -3.52 4.76
N THR A 268 -24.33 -3.87 5.34
CA THR A 268 -25.24 -4.91 4.82
C THR A 268 -26.50 -4.26 4.30
N VAL A 269 -26.82 -4.53 3.06
CA VAL A 269 -28.08 -4.18 2.43
C VAL A 269 -28.97 -5.44 2.44
N ASN A 270 -30.19 -5.30 2.97
CA ASN A 270 -31.11 -6.41 3.11
C ASN A 270 -32.49 -6.04 2.53
N ASP A 271 -32.97 -6.87 1.62
CA ASP A 271 -34.34 -6.86 1.13
C ASP A 271 -35.07 -8.07 1.72
N SER A 272 -35.83 -7.82 2.79
CA SER A 272 -36.48 -8.87 3.56
C SER A 272 -37.64 -9.53 2.79
N VAL A 273 -38.26 -8.81 1.88
CA VAL A 273 -39.39 -9.35 1.04
C VAL A 273 -38.85 -10.28 -0.05
N ALA A 274 -37.78 -9.87 -0.71
CA ALA A 274 -37.08 -10.70 -1.67
C ALA A 274 -36.20 -11.80 -1.04
N GLY A 275 -35.95 -11.73 0.26
CA GLY A 275 -35.07 -12.66 1.00
C GLY A 275 -33.62 -12.59 0.54
N THR A 276 -33.14 -11.43 0.06
CA THR A 276 -31.80 -11.25 -0.47
C THR A 276 -31.02 -10.22 0.33
N HIS A 277 -29.71 -10.43 0.44
CA HIS A 277 -28.80 -9.47 1.09
C HIS A 277 -27.46 -9.40 0.37
N SER A 278 -26.76 -8.29 0.56
CA SER A 278 -25.38 -8.10 0.12
C SER A 278 -24.59 -7.33 1.19
N THR A 279 -23.33 -7.69 1.39
CA THR A 279 -22.46 -7.07 2.40
C THR A 279 -21.14 -6.67 1.78
N SER A 280 -20.74 -5.42 2.01
CA SER A 280 -19.40 -4.94 1.73
C SER A 280 -18.71 -4.51 3.02
N SER A 281 -17.39 -4.59 3.05
CA SER A 281 -16.62 -4.22 4.23
C SER A 281 -15.36 -3.45 3.87
N ARG A 282 -14.96 -2.53 4.77
CA ARG A 282 -13.71 -1.78 4.65
C ARG A 282 -13.01 -1.65 5.98
N ARG A 283 -11.69 -1.84 5.99
CA ARG A 283 -10.85 -1.63 7.18
C ARG A 283 -10.40 -0.19 7.25
N PHE A 284 -10.25 0.33 8.48
CA PHE A 284 -9.71 1.64 8.76
C PHE A 284 -9.00 1.64 10.11
N PHE A 285 -8.19 2.67 10.35
CA PHE A 285 -7.49 2.85 11.60
C PHE A 285 -7.97 4.14 12.28
N VAL A 286 -8.12 4.09 13.60
CA VAL A 286 -8.44 5.28 14.40
C VAL A 286 -7.26 5.61 15.31
N TYR A 287 -6.86 6.89 15.31
CA TYR A 287 -5.82 7.42 16.18
C TYR A 287 -6.41 8.45 17.12
N ASN A 288 -6.71 8.04 18.37
CA ASN A 288 -7.24 8.87 19.45
C ASN A 288 -6.37 8.69 20.70
N PRO A 289 -5.19 9.31 20.78
CA PRO A 289 -4.21 9.04 21.84
C PRO A 289 -4.73 9.36 23.25
N GLY A 290 -5.73 10.27 23.37
CA GLY A 290 -6.35 10.63 24.65
C GLY A 290 -7.32 9.59 25.23
N LEU A 291 -7.75 8.60 24.43
CA LEU A 291 -8.74 7.59 24.87
C LEU A 291 -8.11 6.26 25.31
N GLY A 292 -6.79 6.14 25.21
CA GLY A 292 -6.08 4.86 25.47
C GLY A 292 -6.33 3.82 24.39
N ALA A 293 -5.80 2.61 24.61
CA ALA A 293 -6.04 1.46 23.75
C ALA A 293 -7.36 0.76 24.10
N PRO A 294 -7.97 -0.05 23.19
CA PRO A 294 -9.17 -0.82 23.49
C PRO A 294 -8.94 -1.76 24.68
N GLU A 295 -9.87 -1.80 25.62
CA GLU A 295 -9.89 -2.82 26.66
C GLU A 295 -10.40 -4.13 26.06
N SER A 296 -9.53 -5.14 26.02
CA SER A 296 -9.98 -6.49 25.72
C SER A 296 -10.69 -7.05 26.95
N ALA A 297 -11.91 -7.54 26.79
CA ALA A 297 -12.58 -8.30 27.84
C ALA A 297 -11.71 -9.51 28.19
N GLY A 298 -10.96 -9.40 29.29
CA GLY A 298 -10.34 -10.54 29.94
C GLY A 298 -8.92 -10.92 29.55
N THR A 299 -8.16 -10.10 28.80
CA THR A 299 -6.74 -10.37 28.51
C THR A 299 -5.84 -9.23 29.03
N THR A 300 -4.74 -9.62 29.65
CA THR A 300 -3.72 -8.78 30.28
C THR A 300 -3.25 -7.62 29.41
N LEU A 301 -2.82 -6.51 30.03
CA LEU A 301 -2.25 -5.27 29.48
C LEU A 301 -1.32 -5.41 28.24
N ALA A 302 -0.75 -6.59 28.01
CA ALA A 302 0.11 -6.89 26.86
C ALA A 302 -0.67 -6.90 25.50
N GLY A 303 -1.93 -7.35 25.47
CA GLY A 303 -2.74 -7.42 24.25
C GLY A 303 -3.24 -6.06 23.73
N ALA A 304 -3.46 -5.09 24.63
CA ALA A 304 -3.97 -3.78 24.27
C ALA A 304 -3.06 -3.00 23.30
N SER A 305 -1.75 -3.19 23.41
CA SER A 305 -0.76 -2.51 22.56
C SER A 305 -0.69 -3.07 21.14
N VAL A 306 -0.93 -4.35 20.94
CA VAL A 306 -0.99 -4.98 19.61
C VAL A 306 -2.21 -4.50 18.84
N LEU A 307 -3.34 -4.38 19.51
CA LEU A 307 -4.61 -3.98 18.93
C LEU A 307 -4.62 -2.52 18.44
N SER A 308 -3.75 -1.69 19.01
CA SER A 308 -3.54 -0.32 18.58
C SER A 308 -2.43 -0.19 17.53
N SER A 309 -1.92 -1.30 17.00
CA SER A 309 -0.82 -1.32 16.04
C SER A 309 -1.25 -1.82 14.66
N VAL A 310 -0.41 -1.59 13.67
CA VAL A 310 -0.60 -2.11 12.29
C VAL A 310 -0.77 -3.64 12.26
N PHE A 311 -0.23 -4.36 13.25
CA PHE A 311 -0.31 -5.81 13.32
C PHE A 311 -1.73 -6.32 13.61
N ALA A 312 -2.59 -5.50 14.20
CA ALA A 312 -3.99 -5.85 14.46
C ALA A 312 -4.79 -6.19 13.20
N THR A 313 -4.45 -5.58 12.06
CA THR A 313 -5.13 -5.78 10.77
C THR A 313 -4.50 -6.85 9.89
N MET A 314 -3.27 -7.30 10.20
CA MET A 314 -2.56 -8.29 9.39
C MET A 314 -3.15 -9.68 9.58
N ASP A 315 -3.35 -10.41 8.50
CA ASP A 315 -3.73 -11.83 8.52
C ASP A 315 -2.52 -12.74 8.83
N ASP A 316 -2.76 -14.05 8.96
CA ASP A 316 -1.71 -15.03 9.29
C ASP A 316 -0.61 -15.10 8.24
N ALA A 317 -0.97 -14.97 6.96
CA ALA A 317 -0.01 -15.00 5.87
C ALA A 317 0.88 -13.75 5.85
N GLN A 318 0.30 -12.58 6.12
CA GLN A 318 1.03 -11.30 6.22
C GLN A 318 1.99 -11.29 7.41
N ILE A 319 1.53 -11.71 8.59
CA ILE A 319 2.36 -11.83 9.80
C ILE A 319 3.51 -12.81 9.59
N SER A 320 3.22 -13.99 9.05
CA SER A 320 4.22 -15.03 8.81
C SER A 320 5.25 -14.62 7.76
N ARG A 321 4.80 -13.91 6.72
CA ARG A 321 5.69 -13.36 5.69
C ARG A 321 6.62 -12.31 6.26
N GLU A 322 6.08 -11.32 6.98
CA GLU A 322 6.90 -10.23 7.54
C GLU A 322 7.94 -10.78 8.53
N PHE A 323 7.56 -11.74 9.38
CA PHE A 323 8.54 -12.35 10.28
C PHE A 323 9.60 -13.19 9.52
N THR A 324 9.19 -13.91 8.48
CA THR A 324 10.12 -14.67 7.63
C THR A 324 11.14 -13.75 6.95
N GLU A 325 10.70 -12.59 6.47
CA GLU A 325 11.59 -11.57 5.88
C GLU A 325 12.46 -10.89 6.94
N ALA A 326 11.98 -10.78 8.20
CA ALA A 326 12.73 -10.22 9.33
C ALA A 326 13.73 -11.20 9.99
N ARG A 327 13.85 -12.43 9.48
CA ARG A 327 14.69 -13.49 10.06
C ARG A 327 16.16 -13.11 10.21
N TYR A 328 16.68 -12.23 9.38
CA TYR A 328 18.10 -11.83 9.44
C TYR A 328 18.48 -11.04 10.68
N ILE A 329 17.49 -10.46 11.35
CA ILE A 329 17.67 -9.74 12.62
C ILE A 329 17.03 -10.47 13.81
N ALA A 330 16.49 -11.68 13.57
CA ALA A 330 15.92 -12.53 14.59
C ALA A 330 16.98 -13.46 15.18
N THR A 331 16.89 -13.73 16.49
CA THR A 331 17.70 -14.77 17.13
C THR A 331 17.15 -16.16 16.79
N PRO A 332 17.96 -17.23 16.82
CA PRO A 332 17.46 -18.60 16.65
C PRO A 332 16.28 -18.92 17.55
N THR A 333 16.36 -18.56 18.83
CA THR A 333 15.26 -18.73 19.82
C THR A 333 13.99 -17.99 19.41
N ALA A 334 14.10 -16.77 18.83
CA ALA A 334 12.93 -16.04 18.36
C ALA A 334 12.28 -16.71 17.15
N ILE A 335 13.07 -17.34 16.28
CA ILE A 335 12.56 -18.11 15.13
C ILE A 335 11.82 -19.36 15.62
N GLU A 336 12.39 -20.11 16.58
CA GLU A 336 11.75 -21.28 17.19
C GLU A 336 10.44 -20.90 17.85
N GLN A 337 10.45 -19.87 18.72
CA GLN A 337 9.25 -19.38 19.40
C GLN A 337 8.13 -19.01 18.41
N PHE A 338 8.46 -18.28 17.32
CA PHE A 338 7.45 -17.92 16.33
C PHE A 338 6.84 -19.14 15.64
N ASN A 339 7.66 -20.14 15.31
CA ASN A 339 7.21 -21.36 14.62
C ASN A 339 6.29 -22.23 15.50
N GLU A 340 6.41 -22.14 16.82
CA GLU A 340 5.54 -22.85 17.78
C GLU A 340 4.16 -22.19 17.94
N LEU A 341 4.00 -20.91 17.51
CA LEU A 341 2.75 -20.20 17.68
C LEU A 341 1.68 -20.70 16.72
N GLN A 342 0.56 -21.17 17.26
CA GLN A 342 -0.55 -21.74 16.49
C GLN A 342 -1.67 -20.72 16.20
N SER A 343 -1.80 -19.66 17.00
CA SER A 343 -2.90 -18.72 16.86
C SER A 343 -2.46 -17.38 16.28
N LEU A 344 -3.28 -16.81 15.40
CA LEU A 344 -3.04 -15.50 14.82
C LEU A 344 -2.86 -14.38 15.88
N PRO A 345 -3.64 -14.31 16.97
CA PRO A 345 -3.39 -13.33 18.02
C PRO A 345 -2.00 -13.45 18.65
N ALA A 346 -1.53 -14.69 18.91
CA ALA A 346 -0.20 -14.91 19.47
C ALA A 346 0.91 -14.49 18.48
N LYS A 347 0.77 -14.80 17.19
CA LYS A 347 1.71 -14.37 16.16
C LYS A 347 1.76 -12.84 16.02
N ARG A 348 0.59 -12.17 16.06
CA ARG A 348 0.50 -10.70 16.05
C ARG A 348 1.21 -10.08 17.25
N GLN A 349 0.97 -10.63 18.46
CA GLN A 349 1.63 -10.20 19.69
C GLN A 349 3.14 -10.35 19.57
N PHE A 350 3.60 -11.52 19.14
CA PHE A 350 5.02 -11.80 18.97
C PHE A 350 5.69 -10.80 18.00
N LEU A 351 5.10 -10.57 16.84
CA LEU A 351 5.67 -9.67 15.83
C LEU A 351 5.66 -8.21 16.31
N TYR A 352 4.61 -7.79 17.01
CA TYR A 352 4.58 -6.49 17.67
C TYR A 352 5.73 -6.32 18.67
N ASP A 353 5.92 -7.28 19.58
CA ASP A 353 6.97 -7.22 20.59
C ASP A 353 8.37 -7.32 19.97
N PHE A 354 8.50 -8.10 18.91
CA PHE A 354 9.73 -8.22 18.14
C PHE A 354 10.18 -6.86 17.56
N TRP A 355 9.28 -6.13 16.95
CA TRP A 355 9.57 -4.80 16.42
C TRP A 355 9.65 -3.72 17.49
N LYS A 356 8.82 -3.80 18.53
CA LYS A 356 8.86 -2.87 19.67
C LYS A 356 10.23 -2.85 20.34
N LYS A 357 10.85 -4.00 20.56
CA LYS A 357 12.19 -4.14 21.13
C LYS A 357 13.28 -3.47 20.27
N ARG A 358 13.02 -3.28 18.98
CA ARG A 358 13.95 -2.69 17.99
C ARG A 358 13.62 -1.25 17.63
N ASN A 359 12.59 -0.67 18.24
CA ASN A 359 12.23 0.72 18.01
C ASN A 359 13.22 1.67 18.69
N PRO A 360 13.99 2.48 17.92
CA PRO A 360 14.98 3.40 18.52
C PRO A 360 14.32 4.55 19.29
N ASN A 361 13.06 4.84 19.00
CA ASN A 361 12.29 5.88 19.69
C ASN A 361 10.90 5.37 20.10
N PRO A 362 10.79 4.72 21.28
CA PRO A 362 9.52 4.15 21.74
C PRO A 362 8.44 5.19 22.08
N VAL A 363 8.79 6.46 22.14
CA VAL A 363 7.83 7.57 22.37
C VAL A 363 7.05 7.90 21.10
N LEU A 364 7.61 7.63 19.91
CA LEU A 364 6.92 7.79 18.64
C LEU A 364 6.05 6.57 18.36
N ASN A 365 4.83 6.81 17.88
CA ASN A 365 3.93 5.73 17.45
C ASN A 365 4.38 5.01 16.17
N THR A 366 5.40 5.52 15.50
CA THR A 366 5.99 4.94 14.30
C THR A 366 7.33 4.27 14.64
N ASN A 367 7.47 3.01 14.27
CA ASN A 367 8.73 2.30 14.39
C ASN A 367 9.58 2.56 13.12
N THR A 368 10.44 3.56 13.18
CA THR A 368 11.30 3.95 12.05
C THR A 368 12.26 2.83 11.63
N TYR A 369 12.74 2.02 12.58
CA TYR A 369 13.59 0.86 12.28
C TYR A 369 12.85 -0.19 11.45
N ARG A 370 11.61 -0.55 11.85
CA ARG A 370 10.77 -1.46 11.07
C ARG A 370 10.49 -0.91 9.68
N SER A 371 10.10 0.36 9.58
CA SER A 371 9.80 0.98 8.30
C SER A 371 11.00 0.93 7.35
N GLU A 372 12.18 1.25 7.84
CA GLU A 372 13.42 1.19 7.07
C GLU A 372 13.76 -0.26 6.66
N TYR A 373 13.62 -1.21 7.57
CA TYR A 373 13.87 -2.62 7.29
C TYR A 373 12.96 -3.14 6.16
N ILE A 374 11.66 -2.85 6.23
CA ILE A 374 10.69 -3.28 5.20
C ILE A 374 11.01 -2.63 3.84
N LYS A 375 11.43 -1.36 3.83
CA LYS A 375 11.90 -0.70 2.59
C LYS A 375 13.09 -1.43 1.98
N ARG A 376 14.06 -1.83 2.79
CA ARG A 376 15.22 -2.59 2.31
C ARG A 376 14.83 -3.97 1.76
N VAL A 377 13.87 -4.65 2.40
CA VAL A 377 13.32 -5.91 1.87
C VAL A 377 12.63 -5.69 0.52
N ALA A 378 11.83 -4.64 0.40
CA ALA A 378 11.18 -4.28 -0.86
C ALA A 378 12.21 -3.97 -1.97
N TYR A 379 13.24 -3.18 -1.64
CA TYR A 379 14.34 -2.89 -2.55
C TYR A 379 15.07 -4.16 -3.01
N ALA A 380 15.42 -5.03 -2.06
CA ALA A 380 16.09 -6.29 -2.38
C ALA A 380 15.24 -7.15 -3.32
N ASN A 381 13.93 -7.22 -3.09
CA ASN A 381 12.99 -7.93 -3.97
C ASN A 381 12.85 -7.29 -5.36
N ALA A 382 13.07 -5.99 -5.48
CA ALA A 382 13.01 -5.31 -6.78
C ALA A 382 14.30 -5.50 -7.60
N HIS A 383 15.47 -5.59 -6.94
CA HIS A 383 16.77 -5.46 -7.62
C HIS A 383 17.65 -6.71 -7.63
N PHE A 384 17.42 -7.65 -6.69
CA PHE A 384 18.32 -8.80 -6.52
C PHE A 384 17.64 -10.17 -6.73
N ASN A 385 16.48 -10.19 -7.40
CA ASN A 385 15.84 -11.46 -7.76
C ASN A 385 16.72 -12.25 -8.76
N VAL A 386 16.79 -13.56 -8.56
CA VAL A 386 17.48 -14.48 -9.48
C VAL A 386 16.54 -15.64 -9.79
N GLY A 387 16.12 -15.78 -11.04
CA GLY A 387 15.15 -16.80 -11.44
C GLY A 387 13.88 -16.74 -10.56
N ASN A 388 13.59 -17.85 -9.87
CA ASN A 388 12.45 -17.95 -8.94
C ASN A 388 12.80 -17.56 -7.49
N THR A 389 14.06 -17.18 -7.22
CA THR A 389 14.48 -16.78 -5.87
C THR A 389 14.19 -15.32 -5.65
N SER A 390 13.39 -15.02 -4.62
CA SER A 390 13.10 -13.64 -4.21
C SER A 390 14.37 -12.92 -3.78
N GLY A 391 14.53 -11.66 -4.14
CA GLY A 391 15.75 -10.90 -3.91
C GLY A 391 16.19 -10.83 -2.45
N TRP A 392 15.25 -10.77 -1.50
CA TRP A 392 15.58 -10.80 -0.08
C TRP A 392 16.30 -12.08 0.38
N ARG A 393 16.20 -13.18 -0.39
CA ARG A 393 16.84 -14.48 -0.08
C ARG A 393 18.23 -14.61 -0.69
N THR A 394 18.62 -13.74 -1.62
CA THR A 394 19.95 -13.73 -2.22
C THR A 394 20.98 -13.13 -1.27
N ASP A 395 22.25 -13.43 -1.46
CA ASP A 395 23.33 -12.88 -0.63
C ASP A 395 23.41 -11.35 -0.74
N ARG A 396 23.27 -10.79 -1.96
CA ARG A 396 23.19 -9.32 -2.13
C ARG A 396 22.00 -8.73 -1.39
N GLY A 397 20.83 -9.37 -1.48
CA GLY A 397 19.64 -8.93 -0.76
C GLY A 397 19.82 -8.99 0.75
N ARG A 398 20.38 -10.06 1.28
CA ARG A 398 20.69 -10.21 2.71
C ARG A 398 21.60 -9.11 3.21
N VAL A 399 22.72 -8.87 2.54
CA VAL A 399 23.69 -7.83 2.91
C VAL A 399 23.02 -6.45 2.84
N TYR A 400 22.27 -6.15 1.77
CA TYR A 400 21.55 -4.88 1.65
C TYR A 400 20.52 -4.67 2.77
N ILE A 401 19.77 -5.71 3.13
CA ILE A 401 18.76 -5.64 4.20
C ILE A 401 19.42 -5.34 5.56
N ILE A 402 20.51 -6.03 5.87
CA ILE A 402 21.21 -5.89 7.16
C ILE A 402 21.96 -4.55 7.24
N TYR A 403 22.77 -4.25 6.23
CA TYR A 403 23.73 -3.15 6.28
C TYR A 403 23.26 -1.88 5.58
N GLY A 404 22.20 -1.95 4.77
CA GLY A 404 21.66 -0.83 4.00
C GLY A 404 22.33 -0.64 2.65
N ASN A 405 22.17 0.57 2.10
CA ASN A 405 22.81 0.93 0.83
C ASN A 405 24.33 1.03 1.02
N PRO A 406 25.14 0.35 0.18
CA PRO A 406 26.60 0.55 0.22
C PRO A 406 26.96 1.98 -0.20
N ASP A 407 28.04 2.50 0.38
CA ASP A 407 28.57 3.82 0.02
C ASP A 407 29.18 3.83 -1.39
N GLN A 408 29.76 2.68 -1.80
CA GLN A 408 30.34 2.48 -3.14
C GLN A 408 30.15 1.02 -3.56
N ILE A 409 29.93 0.82 -4.87
CA ILE A 409 29.92 -0.50 -5.50
C ILE A 409 30.91 -0.48 -6.67
N ASP A 410 31.92 -1.33 -6.60
CA ASP A 410 32.82 -1.61 -7.73
C ASP A 410 32.27 -2.83 -8.49
N ARG A 411 31.91 -2.61 -9.74
CA ARG A 411 31.36 -3.67 -10.59
C ARG A 411 32.37 -4.07 -11.63
N HIS A 412 32.64 -5.35 -11.67
CA HIS A 412 33.49 -5.97 -12.64
C HIS A 412 32.65 -6.95 -13.48
N PRO A 413 32.18 -6.52 -14.64
CA PRO A 413 31.51 -7.40 -15.57
C PRO A 413 32.50 -8.43 -16.12
N ASN A 414 32.03 -9.41 -16.88
CA ASN A 414 32.85 -10.46 -17.43
C ASN A 414 34.00 -9.88 -18.29
N GLU A 415 35.20 -9.84 -17.75
CA GLU A 415 36.42 -9.34 -18.41
C GLU A 415 37.39 -10.51 -18.70
N GLY A 416 37.47 -10.92 -19.95
CA GLY A 416 38.37 -11.98 -20.36
C GLY A 416 38.04 -13.36 -19.72
N ASN A 417 38.91 -13.83 -18.84
CA ASN A 417 38.74 -15.12 -18.15
C ASN A 417 38.21 -15.01 -16.71
N SER A 418 37.70 -13.84 -16.29
CA SER A 418 37.15 -13.68 -14.94
C SER A 418 35.64 -13.74 -14.95
N LYS A 419 35.05 -14.40 -13.94
CA LYS A 419 33.60 -14.34 -13.68
C LYS A 419 33.21 -12.96 -13.23
N PRO A 420 31.95 -12.51 -13.49
CA PRO A 420 31.45 -11.24 -12.99
C PRO A 420 31.50 -11.18 -11.46
N TYR A 421 31.92 -10.05 -10.90
CA TYR A 421 31.94 -9.85 -9.47
C TYR A 421 31.64 -8.41 -9.09
N GLU A 422 31.18 -8.18 -7.85
CA GLU A 422 30.92 -6.88 -7.26
C GLU A 422 31.60 -6.80 -5.89
N ILE A 423 32.20 -5.64 -5.58
CA ILE A 423 32.70 -5.31 -4.25
C ILE A 423 31.88 -4.15 -3.72
N TRP A 424 31.23 -4.37 -2.58
CA TRP A 424 30.43 -3.36 -1.92
C TRP A 424 31.16 -2.80 -0.71
N TYR A 425 31.29 -1.47 -0.61
CA TYR A 425 31.98 -0.80 0.46
C TYR A 425 31.00 -0.06 1.38
N TYR A 426 31.22 -0.19 2.69
CA TYR A 426 30.46 0.49 3.75
C TYR A 426 31.43 1.21 4.68
N ASN A 427 31.66 2.50 4.43
CA ASN A 427 32.69 3.29 5.14
C ASN A 427 32.31 3.61 6.59
N SER A 428 31.00 3.70 6.89
CA SER A 428 30.49 4.05 8.22
C SER A 428 30.35 2.86 9.17
N ILE A 429 30.51 1.63 8.67
CA ILE A 429 30.31 0.40 9.45
C ILE A 429 31.65 -0.13 9.92
N GLN A 430 31.80 -0.33 11.25
CA GLN A 430 32.99 -0.94 11.89
C GLN A 430 34.34 -0.32 11.49
N GLY A 431 34.35 0.94 11.02
CA GLY A 431 35.56 1.62 10.56
C GLY A 431 35.89 1.41 9.08
N GLY A 432 34.95 0.88 8.32
CA GLY A 432 35.07 0.56 6.90
C GLY A 432 35.14 -0.96 6.65
N VAL A 433 34.12 -1.48 5.96
CA VAL A 433 34.04 -2.92 5.59
C VAL A 433 33.72 -3.09 4.13
N SER A 434 34.11 -4.24 3.57
CA SER A 434 33.75 -4.66 2.23
C SER A 434 32.99 -5.99 2.22
N PHE A 435 32.25 -6.21 1.15
CA PHE A 435 31.56 -7.46 0.83
C PHE A 435 31.83 -7.79 -0.64
N ASP A 436 32.40 -8.95 -0.88
CA ASP A 436 32.84 -9.39 -2.19
C ASP A 436 31.90 -10.49 -2.71
N PHE A 437 31.19 -10.20 -3.82
CA PHE A 437 30.21 -11.09 -4.42
C PHE A 437 30.69 -11.56 -5.78
N VAL A 438 30.56 -12.84 -6.07
CA VAL A 438 30.92 -13.45 -7.37
C VAL A 438 29.71 -14.11 -7.98
N ASP A 439 29.40 -13.79 -9.24
CA ASP A 439 28.45 -14.57 -10.04
C ASP A 439 29.12 -15.85 -10.55
N ARG A 440 29.04 -16.90 -9.73
CA ARG A 440 29.72 -18.18 -10.02
C ARG A 440 29.10 -18.91 -11.20
N THR A 441 27.88 -18.63 -11.52
CA THR A 441 27.10 -19.34 -12.55
C THR A 441 26.98 -18.58 -13.86
N GLY A 442 27.24 -17.26 -13.87
CA GLY A 442 27.03 -16.37 -15.01
C GLY A 442 25.58 -16.01 -15.28
N PHE A 443 24.65 -16.36 -14.36
CA PHE A 443 23.19 -16.08 -14.47
C PHE A 443 22.69 -14.96 -13.55
N GLY A 444 23.61 -14.15 -13.00
CA GLY A 444 23.27 -13.04 -12.11
C GLY A 444 23.10 -13.45 -10.66
N ASP A 445 23.41 -14.70 -10.29
CA ASP A 445 23.39 -15.20 -8.91
C ASP A 445 24.72 -14.90 -8.21
N TYR A 446 24.81 -13.71 -7.65
CA TYR A 446 25.98 -13.22 -6.95
C TYR A 446 26.02 -13.79 -5.53
N THR A 447 26.93 -14.73 -5.30
CA THR A 447 27.18 -15.35 -4.00
C THR A 447 28.21 -14.53 -3.21
N LEU A 448 27.99 -14.27 -1.93
CA LEU A 448 28.98 -13.66 -1.05
C LEU A 448 30.12 -14.65 -0.82
N VAL A 449 31.34 -14.28 -1.21
CA VAL A 449 32.53 -15.14 -1.12
C VAL A 449 33.53 -14.64 -0.08
N ASN A 450 33.47 -13.35 0.29
CA ASN A 450 34.32 -12.75 1.31
C ASN A 450 33.68 -11.49 1.89
N SER A 451 34.04 -11.14 3.14
CA SER A 451 33.76 -9.86 3.74
C SER A 451 34.78 -9.54 4.83
N THR A 452 35.07 -8.26 5.01
CA THR A 452 35.87 -7.77 6.16
C THR A 452 35.01 -7.45 7.39
N ALA A 453 33.68 -7.58 7.26
CA ALA A 453 32.77 -7.34 8.38
C ALA A 453 32.82 -8.47 9.42
N ARG A 454 32.70 -8.11 10.70
CA ARG A 454 32.64 -9.11 11.79
C ARG A 454 31.38 -9.95 11.67
N ASN A 455 31.50 -11.26 11.93
CA ASN A 455 30.47 -12.27 11.87
C ASN A 455 29.96 -12.58 10.43
N GLU A 456 30.69 -12.14 9.42
CA GLU A 456 30.47 -12.54 8.03
C GLU A 456 31.57 -13.52 7.58
N ILE A 457 31.37 -14.10 6.39
CA ILE A 457 32.36 -15.02 5.81
C ILE A 457 33.66 -14.28 5.54
N GLN A 458 34.79 -14.81 6.02
CA GLN A 458 36.14 -14.28 5.77
C GLN A 458 36.91 -15.30 4.95
N ASN A 459 37.37 -14.91 3.78
CA ASN A 459 38.16 -15.76 2.88
C ASN A 459 39.13 -14.90 2.08
N ASP A 460 40.33 -14.74 2.58
CA ASP A 460 41.39 -13.93 1.95
C ASP A 460 41.76 -14.40 0.53
N ASN A 461 41.42 -15.66 0.17
CA ASN A 461 41.70 -16.26 -1.14
C ASN A 461 40.46 -16.27 -2.05
N TRP A 462 39.47 -15.40 -1.83
CA TRP A 462 38.22 -15.39 -2.58
C TRP A 462 38.39 -15.23 -4.11
N GLN A 463 39.51 -14.62 -4.56
CA GLN A 463 39.84 -14.46 -5.99
C GLN A 463 39.94 -15.79 -6.74
N GLN A 464 40.16 -16.91 -6.04
CA GLN A 464 40.12 -18.24 -6.64
C GLN A 464 38.77 -18.56 -7.32
N TYR A 465 37.68 -17.89 -6.89
CA TYR A 465 36.36 -18.09 -7.49
C TYR A 465 36.15 -17.30 -8.79
N LEU A 466 37.04 -16.39 -9.13
CA LEU A 466 36.98 -15.58 -10.36
C LEU A 466 37.41 -16.37 -11.59
N GLY A 467 38.23 -17.42 -11.44
CA GLY A 467 38.72 -18.23 -12.55
C GLY A 467 37.58 -18.93 -13.30
N SER A 468 37.60 -18.90 -14.62
CA SER A 468 36.77 -19.78 -15.47
C SER A 468 37.29 -21.19 -15.34
N ASN A 469 36.44 -22.17 -15.04
CA ASN A 469 36.77 -23.57 -15.13
C ASN A 469 37.03 -23.96 -16.58
#